data_3d9579eb1a1ba30ae8a93d817a9ef863
#
_entry.id   3d9579eb1a1ba30ae8a93d817a9ef863
#
_cell.length_a   1.000
_cell.length_b   1.000
_cell.length_c   1.000
_cell.angle_alpha   90.00
_cell.angle_beta   90.00
_cell.angle_gamma   90.00
#
_symmetry.space_group_name_H-M   'P 1'
#
loop_
_entity.id
_entity.type
_entity.pdbx_description
1 polymer ?
#
loop_
_entity_poly.entity_id
_entity_poly.type
_entity_poly.pdbx_seq_one_letter_code
_entity_poly.pdbx_strand_id
1 'polypeptide(L)'
;KVLTYNVEDDADEQRRRLSAALRPFGRFPRDIAGKVIRCGPSGVGTLIERDAMGQITLTAAWEGLRALLTQHRPDIVILDPLVELHTAEENDNTALRLVIAHLRELAQEFRCALILVHHTRKGATAGDMDSIRGAGSLVGAARAAFTVTPMSEEEAEALAISGVQRRHFVRVDSVK
;
A
#
# COMPACT_ATOMS: atom_id res chain seq x y z
N LYS A 1 -16.37 1.86 -4.22
CA LYS A 1 -15.79 2.69 -3.13
C LYS A 1 -14.36 2.25 -2.84
N VAL A 2 -13.51 3.19 -2.42
CA VAL A 2 -12.13 2.92 -2.01
C VAL A 2 -11.95 3.35 -0.55
N LEU A 3 -11.32 2.53 0.26
CA LEU A 3 -10.88 2.88 1.61
C LEU A 3 -9.34 2.90 1.60
N THR A 4 -8.74 3.99 2.06
CA THR A 4 -7.30 4.10 2.29
C THR A 4 -7.02 4.08 3.78
N TYR A 5 -6.19 3.15 4.21
CA TYR A 5 -5.68 3.04 5.57
C TYR A 5 -4.19 3.42 5.52
N ASN A 6 -3.93 4.71 5.75
CA ASN A 6 -2.58 5.28 5.65
C ASN A 6 -2.10 5.69 7.03
N VAL A 7 -0.92 5.23 7.43
CA VAL A 7 -0.34 5.49 8.75
C VAL A 7 0.83 6.48 8.72
N GLU A 8 1.29 6.88 7.53
CA GLU A 8 2.40 7.84 7.38
C GLU A 8 1.91 9.28 7.23
N ASP A 9 0.87 9.49 6.40
CA ASP A 9 0.42 10.84 6.07
C ASP A 9 -0.70 11.31 7.01
N ASP A 10 -0.60 12.52 7.51
CA ASP A 10 -1.70 13.15 8.22
C ASP A 10 -2.90 13.47 7.29
N ALA A 11 -4.04 13.80 7.90
CA ALA A 11 -5.28 14.04 7.16
C ALA A 11 -5.17 15.19 6.15
N ASP A 12 -4.34 16.19 6.44
CA ASP A 12 -4.12 17.35 5.57
C ASP A 12 -3.24 16.99 4.38
N GLU A 13 -2.19 16.20 4.60
CA GLU A 13 -1.34 15.70 3.51
C GLU A 13 -2.12 14.77 2.58
N GLN A 14 -2.87 13.82 3.14
CA GLN A 14 -3.75 12.97 2.34
C GLN A 14 -4.74 13.79 1.50
N ARG A 15 -5.30 14.88 2.07
CA ARG A 15 -6.20 15.77 1.34
C ARG A 15 -5.49 16.51 0.22
N ARG A 16 -4.29 17.02 0.48
CA ARG A 16 -3.47 17.73 -0.53
C ARG A 16 -3.10 16.82 -1.70
N ARG A 17 -2.58 15.62 -1.40
CA ARG A 17 -2.19 14.62 -2.42
C ARG A 17 -3.38 14.19 -3.26
N LEU A 18 -4.51 13.88 -2.63
CA LEU A 18 -5.73 13.51 -3.33
C LEU A 18 -6.23 14.64 -4.23
N SER A 19 -6.24 15.89 -3.73
CA SER A 19 -6.63 17.05 -4.51
C SER A 19 -5.70 17.27 -5.70
N ALA A 20 -4.39 17.09 -5.53
CA ALA A 20 -3.41 17.18 -6.61
C ALA A 20 -3.61 16.08 -7.67
N ALA A 21 -3.87 14.84 -7.24
CA ALA A 21 -4.12 13.72 -8.13
C ALA A 21 -5.40 13.86 -8.97
N LEU A 22 -6.39 14.60 -8.48
CA LEU A 22 -7.65 14.83 -9.20
C LEU A 22 -7.53 15.91 -10.30
N ARG A 23 -6.61 16.85 -10.16
CA ARG A 23 -6.48 18.00 -11.09
C ARG A 23 -6.27 17.61 -12.56
N PRO A 24 -5.37 16.68 -12.90
CA PRO A 24 -5.16 16.27 -14.29
C PRO A 24 -6.42 15.72 -14.96
N PHE A 25 -7.37 15.22 -14.17
CA PHE A 25 -8.64 14.68 -14.63
C PHE A 25 -9.77 15.71 -14.63
N GLY A 26 -9.48 16.99 -14.32
CA GLY A 26 -10.49 18.03 -14.19
C GLY A 26 -11.51 17.76 -13.06
N ARG A 27 -11.09 17.02 -12.04
CA ARG A 27 -11.94 16.61 -10.92
C ARG A 27 -11.57 17.34 -9.63
N PHE A 28 -12.54 17.41 -8.72
CA PHE A 28 -12.42 18.03 -7.40
C PHE A 28 -12.78 17.02 -6.31
N PRO A 29 -12.35 17.23 -5.05
CA PRO A 29 -12.71 16.35 -3.93
C PRO A 29 -14.22 16.08 -3.77
N ARG A 30 -15.07 17.05 -4.09
CA ARG A 30 -16.54 16.90 -4.07
C ARG A 30 -17.06 15.83 -5.03
N ASP A 31 -16.38 15.60 -6.15
CA ASP A 31 -16.80 14.65 -7.19
C ASP A 31 -16.60 13.20 -6.75
N ILE A 32 -15.76 12.99 -5.74
CA ILE A 32 -15.44 11.70 -5.15
C ILE A 32 -15.93 11.55 -3.71
N ALA A 33 -16.70 12.53 -3.21
CA ALA A 33 -17.26 12.48 -1.86
C ALA A 33 -18.10 11.21 -1.67
N GLY A 34 -17.86 10.49 -0.57
CA GLY A 34 -18.49 9.20 -0.28
C GLY A 34 -18.00 8.01 -1.12
N LYS A 35 -17.11 8.23 -2.10
CA LYS A 35 -16.47 7.17 -2.90
C LYS A 35 -15.09 6.80 -2.38
N VAL A 36 -14.39 7.76 -1.77
CA VAL A 36 -13.07 7.57 -1.15
C VAL A 36 -13.19 7.87 0.34
N ILE A 37 -12.91 6.88 1.15
CA ILE A 37 -12.85 6.93 2.60
C ILE A 37 -11.37 6.94 2.99
N ARG A 38 -10.93 7.95 3.74
CA ARG A 38 -9.55 8.09 4.18
C ARG A 38 -9.45 7.89 5.67
N CYS A 39 -8.57 6.99 6.09
CA CYS A 39 -8.28 6.70 7.50
C CYS A 39 -6.80 6.94 7.74
N GLY A 40 -6.44 7.61 8.85
CA GLY A 40 -5.07 7.81 9.31
C GLY A 40 -4.70 9.25 9.64
N PRO A 41 -3.58 9.45 10.36
CA PRO A 41 -2.94 8.51 11.28
C PRO A 41 -3.68 8.39 12.62
N SER A 42 -4.54 9.37 12.97
CA SER A 42 -5.37 9.25 14.19
C SER A 42 -6.49 8.25 13.98
N GLY A 43 -6.60 7.28 14.88
CA GLY A 43 -7.58 6.19 14.77
C GLY A 43 -7.15 5.01 13.90
N VAL A 44 -5.88 5.00 13.46
CA VAL A 44 -5.24 3.85 12.82
C VAL A 44 -4.03 3.41 13.65
N GLY A 45 -3.53 2.22 13.40
CA GLY A 45 -2.35 1.68 14.09
C GLY A 45 -1.95 0.34 13.50
N THR A 46 -0.99 -0.30 14.13
CA THR A 46 -0.56 -1.65 13.80
C THR A 46 -1.75 -2.60 13.88
N LEU A 47 -1.99 -3.32 12.80
CA LEU A 47 -3.12 -4.25 12.67
C LEU A 47 -2.81 -5.63 13.26
N ILE A 48 -1.55 -6.05 13.12
CA ILE A 48 -1.08 -7.41 13.42
C ILE A 48 0.21 -7.31 14.22
N GLU A 49 0.24 -7.92 15.39
CA GLU A 49 1.41 -7.91 16.27
C GLU A 49 1.96 -9.31 16.49
N ARG A 50 3.27 -9.37 16.77
CA ARG A 50 3.93 -10.55 17.29
C ARG A 50 4.06 -10.40 18.80
N ASP A 51 3.47 -11.31 19.55
CA ASP A 51 3.55 -11.28 21.00
C ASP A 51 4.94 -11.73 21.53
N ALA A 52 5.12 -11.66 22.84
CA ALA A 52 6.38 -12.05 23.52
C ALA A 52 6.72 -13.55 23.35
N MET A 53 5.75 -14.39 23.00
CA MET A 53 5.93 -15.81 22.70
C MET A 53 6.18 -16.07 21.20
N GLY A 54 6.21 -15.02 20.39
CA GLY A 54 6.42 -15.10 18.95
C GLY A 54 5.16 -15.43 18.13
N GLN A 55 3.99 -15.43 18.76
CA GLN A 55 2.72 -15.69 18.08
C GLN A 55 2.21 -14.42 17.41
N ILE A 56 1.59 -14.59 16.24
CA ILE A 56 0.94 -13.49 15.51
C ILE A 56 -0.47 -13.30 16.07
N THR A 57 -0.78 -12.09 16.52
CA THR A 57 -2.06 -11.70 17.12
C THR A 57 -2.66 -10.49 16.42
N LEU A 58 -3.99 -10.40 16.42
CA LEU A 58 -4.73 -9.28 15.85
C LEU A 58 -4.97 -8.23 16.95
N THR A 59 -4.82 -6.96 16.59
CA THR A 59 -4.91 -5.85 17.54
C THR A 59 -6.31 -5.23 17.60
N ALA A 60 -6.51 -4.27 18.50
CA ALA A 60 -7.73 -3.46 18.52
C ALA A 60 -7.89 -2.62 17.23
N ALA A 61 -6.78 -2.21 16.59
CA ALA A 61 -6.82 -1.51 15.30
C ALA A 61 -7.35 -2.40 14.17
N TRP A 62 -7.10 -3.72 14.22
CA TRP A 62 -7.70 -4.68 13.31
C TRP A 62 -9.22 -4.70 13.42
N GLU A 63 -9.76 -4.72 14.64
CA GLU A 63 -11.22 -4.66 14.85
C GLU A 63 -11.79 -3.31 14.40
N GLY A 64 -11.06 -2.21 14.59
CA GLY A 64 -11.39 -0.91 14.04
C GLY A 64 -11.49 -0.92 12.51
N LEU A 65 -10.51 -1.54 11.83
CA LEU A 65 -10.55 -1.71 10.38
C LEU A 65 -11.77 -2.54 9.94
N ARG A 66 -12.06 -3.66 10.63
CA ARG A 66 -13.24 -4.49 10.34
C ARG A 66 -14.55 -3.71 10.47
N ALA A 67 -14.67 -2.87 11.50
CA ALA A 67 -15.83 -2.00 11.68
C ALA A 67 -16.00 -1.02 10.51
N LEU A 68 -14.90 -0.39 10.05
CA LEU A 68 -14.90 0.48 8.87
C LEU A 68 -15.32 -0.27 7.60
N LEU A 69 -14.81 -1.49 7.38
CA LEU A 69 -15.17 -2.32 6.23
C LEU A 69 -16.66 -2.70 6.27
N THR A 70 -17.18 -3.03 7.44
CA THR A 70 -18.61 -3.32 7.65
C THR A 70 -19.48 -2.10 7.31
N GLN A 71 -19.10 -0.93 7.80
CA GLN A 71 -19.84 0.31 7.63
C GLN A 71 -19.83 0.81 6.18
N HIS A 72 -18.67 0.80 5.54
CA HIS A 72 -18.49 1.46 4.24
C HIS A 72 -18.59 0.52 3.05
N ARG A 73 -18.34 -0.76 3.24
CA ARG A 73 -18.33 -1.81 2.20
C ARG A 73 -17.54 -1.37 0.96
N PRO A 74 -16.23 -1.10 1.10
CA PRO A 74 -15.41 -0.69 -0.03
C PRO A 74 -15.18 -1.87 -0.98
N ASP A 75 -15.01 -1.57 -2.27
CA ASP A 75 -14.60 -2.55 -3.28
C ASP A 75 -13.08 -2.76 -3.27
N ILE A 76 -12.35 -1.70 -2.87
CA ILE A 76 -10.89 -1.68 -2.79
C ILE A 76 -10.47 -1.10 -1.45
N VAL A 77 -9.49 -1.75 -0.82
CA VAL A 77 -8.82 -1.26 0.40
C VAL A 77 -7.33 -1.11 0.09
N ILE A 78 -6.78 0.06 0.36
CA ILE A 78 -5.35 0.36 0.22
C ILE A 78 -4.74 0.43 1.61
N LEU A 79 -3.75 -0.40 1.87
CA LEU A 79 -2.98 -0.43 3.12
C LEU A 79 -1.59 0.16 2.87
N ASP A 80 -1.25 1.29 3.51
CA ASP A 80 -0.09 2.12 3.14
C ASP A 80 0.60 2.71 4.37
N PRO A 81 1.86 2.33 4.60
CA PRO A 81 2.58 1.19 4.03
C PRO A 81 2.37 -0.08 4.87
N LEU A 82 2.52 -1.25 4.24
CA LEU A 82 2.37 -2.54 4.92
C LEU A 82 3.33 -2.72 6.10
N VAL A 83 4.56 -2.22 6.00
CA VAL A 83 5.60 -2.36 7.03
C VAL A 83 5.19 -1.77 8.38
N GLU A 84 4.39 -0.72 8.40
CA GLU A 84 3.90 -0.08 9.62
C GLU A 84 2.66 -0.78 10.22
N LEU A 85 2.07 -1.70 9.47
CA LEU A 85 0.82 -2.35 9.87
C LEU A 85 1.02 -3.69 10.60
N HIS A 86 2.27 -4.13 10.73
CA HIS A 86 2.61 -5.33 11.50
C HIS A 86 3.96 -5.20 12.22
N THR A 87 4.15 -6.00 13.27
CA THR A 87 5.43 -6.08 14.01
C THR A 87 6.26 -7.34 13.65
N ALA A 88 5.85 -8.09 12.63
CA ALA A 88 6.63 -9.22 12.14
C ALA A 88 7.92 -8.71 11.47
N GLU A 89 9.04 -9.38 11.73
CA GLU A 89 10.30 -9.05 11.07
C GLU A 89 10.21 -9.31 9.57
N GLU A 90 10.65 -8.34 8.74
CA GLU A 90 10.57 -8.44 7.27
C GLU A 90 11.34 -9.64 6.69
N ASN A 91 12.37 -10.13 7.41
CA ASN A 91 13.13 -11.31 7.01
C ASN A 91 12.55 -12.63 7.53
N ASP A 92 11.52 -12.58 8.39
CA ASP A 92 10.80 -13.77 8.84
C ASP A 92 9.68 -14.14 7.88
N ASN A 93 10.03 -14.94 6.88
CA ASN A 93 9.08 -15.39 5.86
C ASN A 93 7.87 -16.15 6.46
N THR A 94 8.03 -16.79 7.62
CA THR A 94 6.94 -17.53 8.25
C THR A 94 5.94 -16.56 8.87
N ALA A 95 6.43 -15.57 9.61
CA ALA A 95 5.58 -14.52 10.20
C ALA A 95 4.87 -13.70 9.12
N LEU A 96 5.58 -13.31 8.05
CA LEU A 96 4.97 -12.59 6.93
C LEU A 96 3.88 -13.40 6.22
N ARG A 97 4.05 -14.71 6.06
CA ARG A 97 2.99 -15.57 5.50
C ARG A 97 1.72 -15.55 6.35
N LEU A 98 1.85 -15.52 7.68
CA LEU A 98 0.69 -15.41 8.58
C LEU A 98 0.02 -14.04 8.46
N VAL A 99 0.80 -12.96 8.41
CA VAL A 99 0.28 -11.61 8.15
C VAL A 99 -0.56 -11.59 6.86
N ILE A 100 0.00 -12.12 5.77
CA ILE A 100 -0.69 -12.16 4.48
C ILE A 100 -1.91 -13.10 4.51
N ALA A 101 -1.87 -14.19 5.29
CA ALA A 101 -3.03 -15.07 5.45
C ALA A 101 -4.20 -14.31 6.08
N HIS A 102 -3.98 -13.58 7.17
CA HIS A 102 -5.03 -12.75 7.81
C HIS A 102 -5.57 -11.68 6.87
N LEU A 103 -4.69 -10.98 6.13
CA LEU A 103 -5.13 -9.99 5.16
C LEU A 103 -5.96 -10.61 4.01
N ARG A 104 -5.62 -11.81 3.57
CA ARG A 104 -6.39 -12.55 2.56
C ARG A 104 -7.76 -12.97 3.08
N GLU A 105 -7.84 -13.47 4.31
CA GLU A 105 -9.10 -13.81 4.97
C GLU A 105 -10.00 -12.57 5.07
N LEU A 106 -9.43 -11.43 5.47
CA LEU A 106 -10.14 -10.15 5.50
C LEU A 106 -10.72 -9.77 4.13
N ALA A 107 -9.89 -9.87 3.08
CA ALA A 107 -10.33 -9.58 1.71
C ALA A 107 -11.47 -10.48 1.24
N GLN A 108 -11.40 -11.78 1.59
CA GLN A 108 -12.44 -12.75 1.25
C GLN A 108 -13.74 -12.49 2.00
N GLU A 109 -13.64 -12.24 3.30
CA GLU A 109 -14.80 -11.97 4.17
C GLU A 109 -15.57 -10.73 3.69
N PHE A 110 -14.85 -9.64 3.41
CA PHE A 110 -15.47 -8.38 2.96
C PHE A 110 -15.65 -8.27 1.46
N ARG A 111 -15.23 -9.28 0.69
CA ARG A 111 -15.31 -9.33 -0.78
C ARG A 111 -14.72 -8.09 -1.44
N CYS A 112 -13.56 -7.63 -0.98
CA CYS A 112 -12.85 -6.48 -1.50
C CYS A 112 -11.47 -6.87 -2.05
N ALA A 113 -10.93 -6.04 -2.94
CA ALA A 113 -9.53 -6.13 -3.35
C ALA A 113 -8.65 -5.41 -2.34
N LEU A 114 -7.53 -6.03 -1.95
CA LEU A 114 -6.49 -5.36 -1.15
C LEU A 114 -5.34 -4.93 -2.04
N ILE A 115 -4.92 -3.68 -1.89
CA ILE A 115 -3.69 -3.13 -2.45
C ILE A 115 -2.76 -2.87 -1.26
N LEU A 116 -1.62 -3.56 -1.26
CA LEU A 116 -0.59 -3.42 -0.23
C LEU A 116 0.53 -2.55 -0.81
N VAL A 117 0.76 -1.39 -0.22
CA VAL A 117 1.90 -0.53 -0.56
C VAL A 117 3.06 -0.96 0.31
N HIS A 118 4.23 -1.17 -0.30
CA HIS A 118 5.41 -1.61 0.42
C HIS A 118 6.65 -0.96 -0.15
N HIS A 119 7.59 -0.58 0.71
CA HIS A 119 8.82 0.06 0.29
C HIS A 119 9.81 -0.96 -0.31
N THR A 120 10.51 -0.56 -1.35
CA THR A 120 11.65 -1.30 -1.88
C THR A 120 12.92 -1.06 -1.05
N ARG A 121 13.91 -1.94 -1.18
CA ARG A 121 15.24 -1.71 -0.60
C ARG A 121 15.92 -0.52 -1.30
N LYS A 122 16.76 0.21 -0.55
CA LYS A 122 17.61 1.25 -1.16
C LYS A 122 18.51 0.62 -2.23
N GLY A 123 18.57 1.26 -3.41
CA GLY A 123 19.35 0.73 -4.53
C GLY A 123 18.65 -0.40 -5.29
N ALA A 124 17.36 -0.56 -5.13
CA ALA A 124 16.56 -1.51 -5.87
C ALA A 124 16.65 -1.28 -7.38
N THR A 125 16.86 -2.37 -8.13
CA THR A 125 16.80 -2.34 -9.59
C THR A 125 15.34 -2.35 -10.04
N ALA A 126 15.01 -1.54 -11.04
CA ALA A 126 13.69 -1.50 -11.64
C ALA A 126 13.30 -2.88 -12.19
N GLY A 127 12.07 -3.34 -11.90
CA GLY A 127 11.59 -4.64 -12.35
C GLY A 127 12.19 -5.85 -11.63
N ASP A 128 13.01 -5.63 -10.61
CA ASP A 128 13.59 -6.70 -9.81
C ASP A 128 12.69 -7.04 -8.61
N MET A 129 12.15 -8.25 -8.63
CA MET A 129 11.31 -8.78 -7.56
C MET A 129 12.07 -8.89 -6.23
N ASP A 130 13.36 -9.21 -6.25
CA ASP A 130 14.18 -9.35 -5.05
C ASP A 130 14.49 -8.00 -4.38
N SER A 131 14.20 -6.90 -5.06
CA SER A 131 14.29 -5.55 -4.51
C SER A 131 13.21 -5.25 -3.45
N ILE A 132 12.14 -6.01 -3.41
CA ILE A 132 11.08 -5.89 -2.41
C ILE A 132 11.54 -6.61 -1.13
N ARG A 133 11.53 -5.93 0.01
CA ARG A 133 11.85 -6.56 1.30
C ARG A 133 10.83 -7.64 1.63
N GLY A 134 11.29 -8.83 2.00
CA GLY A 134 10.40 -9.97 2.23
C GLY A 134 9.74 -10.54 0.96
N ALA A 135 10.32 -10.24 -0.22
CA ALA A 135 9.75 -10.48 -1.56
C ALA A 135 9.17 -11.88 -1.77
N GLY A 136 9.88 -12.91 -1.33
CA GLY A 136 9.45 -14.29 -1.57
C GLY A 136 8.06 -14.60 -1.03
N SER A 137 7.72 -14.10 0.15
CA SER A 137 6.42 -14.33 0.79
C SER A 137 5.33 -13.40 0.26
N LEU A 138 5.64 -12.10 0.10
CA LEU A 138 4.67 -11.08 -0.32
C LEU A 138 4.27 -11.26 -1.78
N VAL A 139 5.25 -11.26 -2.70
CA VAL A 139 5.00 -11.39 -4.13
C VAL A 139 4.42 -12.77 -4.46
N GLY A 140 4.91 -13.84 -3.79
CA GLY A 140 4.37 -15.19 -3.95
C GLY A 140 2.87 -15.26 -3.63
N ALA A 141 2.42 -14.55 -2.62
CA ALA A 141 1.03 -14.54 -2.16
C ALA A 141 0.12 -13.59 -2.95
N ALA A 142 0.67 -12.53 -3.55
CA ALA A 142 -0.09 -11.57 -4.34
C ALA A 142 -0.61 -12.18 -5.65
N ARG A 143 -1.72 -11.66 -6.18
CA ARG A 143 -2.25 -12.02 -7.51
C ARG A 143 -1.58 -11.23 -8.63
N ALA A 144 -1.16 -10.01 -8.34
CA ALA A 144 -0.36 -9.16 -9.19
C ALA A 144 0.61 -8.38 -8.31
N ALA A 145 1.80 -8.09 -8.80
CA ALA A 145 2.78 -7.28 -8.12
C ALA A 145 3.47 -6.35 -9.12
N PHE A 146 3.66 -5.11 -8.72
CA PHE A 146 4.28 -4.09 -9.53
C PHE A 146 5.37 -3.39 -8.73
N THR A 147 6.48 -3.06 -9.38
CA THR A 147 7.45 -2.11 -8.83
C THR A 147 7.22 -0.75 -9.47
N VAL A 148 7.36 0.31 -8.68
CA VAL A 148 7.28 1.69 -9.12
C VAL A 148 8.60 2.35 -8.79
N THR A 149 9.35 2.77 -9.81
CA THR A 149 10.68 3.38 -9.66
C THR A 149 10.75 4.72 -10.39
N PRO A 150 11.56 5.69 -9.92
CA PRO A 150 11.81 6.89 -10.70
C PRO A 150 12.41 6.54 -12.06
N MET A 151 12.05 7.28 -13.09
CA MET A 151 12.65 7.16 -14.43
C MET A 151 14.17 7.39 -14.37
N SER A 152 14.96 6.53 -15.00
CA SER A 152 16.41 6.65 -15.08
C SER A 152 16.84 7.78 -16.05
N GLU A 153 18.12 8.14 -16.04
CA GLU A 153 18.66 9.13 -16.99
C GLU A 153 18.67 8.58 -18.42
N GLU A 154 19.07 7.31 -18.56
CA GLU A 154 19.08 6.64 -19.87
C GLU A 154 17.67 6.54 -20.48
N GLU A 155 16.65 6.24 -19.65
CA GLU A 155 15.25 6.20 -20.08
C GLU A 155 14.76 7.60 -20.52
N ALA A 156 15.14 8.64 -19.78
CA ALA A 156 14.77 10.01 -20.11
C ALA A 156 15.42 10.45 -21.44
N GLU A 157 16.71 10.12 -21.65
CA GLU A 157 17.41 10.39 -22.91
C GLU A 157 16.76 9.67 -24.09
N ALA A 158 16.46 8.37 -23.93
CA ALA A 158 15.81 7.55 -24.97
C ALA A 158 14.43 8.09 -25.37
N LEU A 159 13.72 8.73 -24.44
CA LEU A 159 12.39 9.32 -24.67
C LEU A 159 12.43 10.83 -24.95
N ALA A 160 13.60 11.44 -25.09
CA ALA A 160 13.81 12.86 -25.28
C ALA A 160 13.15 13.74 -24.19
N ILE A 161 13.12 13.23 -22.94
CA ILE A 161 12.60 13.93 -21.77
C ILE A 161 13.74 14.69 -21.11
N SER A 162 13.54 16.00 -20.85
CA SER A 162 14.56 16.80 -20.19
C SER A 162 14.82 16.33 -18.75
N GLY A 163 16.05 16.49 -18.25
CA GLY A 163 16.43 16.11 -16.89
C GLY A 163 15.56 16.77 -15.81
N VAL A 164 15.06 17.98 -16.05
CA VAL A 164 14.11 18.66 -15.13
C VAL A 164 12.75 17.98 -15.13
N GLN A 165 12.28 17.54 -16.27
CA GLN A 165 10.99 16.86 -16.40
C GLN A 165 11.04 15.42 -15.91
N ARG A 166 12.20 14.75 -15.98
CA ARG A 166 12.40 13.35 -15.57
C ARG A 166 11.79 13.02 -14.22
N ARG A 167 11.90 13.90 -13.24
CA ARG A 167 11.37 13.72 -11.86
C ARG A 167 9.85 13.59 -11.79
N HIS A 168 9.12 13.90 -12.87
CA HIS A 168 7.65 13.75 -12.93
C HIS A 168 7.22 12.43 -13.54
N PHE A 169 8.17 11.59 -13.94
CA PHE A 169 7.91 10.29 -14.54
C PHE A 169 8.37 9.16 -13.64
N VAL A 170 7.59 8.11 -13.63
CA VAL A 170 7.92 6.86 -12.96
C VAL A 170 7.82 5.72 -13.94
N ARG A 171 8.65 4.72 -13.75
CA ARG A 171 8.57 3.44 -14.43
C ARG A 171 7.74 2.49 -13.58
N VAL A 172 6.85 1.75 -14.22
CA VAL A 172 6.02 0.72 -13.59
C VAL A 172 6.31 -0.61 -14.28
N ASP A 173 6.80 -1.59 -13.52
CA ASP A 173 7.09 -2.92 -14.03
C ASP A 173 6.17 -3.94 -13.36
N SER A 174 5.59 -4.84 -14.15
CA SER A 174 4.94 -6.03 -13.62
C SER A 174 6.01 -7.05 -13.25
N VAL A 175 6.03 -7.48 -11.99
CA VAL A 175 6.97 -8.49 -11.47
C VAL A 175 6.27 -9.82 -11.16
N LYS A 176 4.97 -9.85 -11.42
CA LYS A 176 4.14 -11.06 -11.38
C LYS A 176 2.90 -10.89 -12.24
#